data_7ba40f7db7d8112164abebe6f375c438
#
_entry.id   7ba40f7db7d8112164abebe6f375c438
#
_cell.length_a   1.000
_cell.length_b   1.000
_cell.length_c   1.000
_cell.angle_alpha   90.00
_cell.angle_beta   90.00
_cell.angle_gamma   90.00
#
_symmetry.space_group_name_H-M   'P 1'
#
loop_
_entity.id
_entity.type
_entity.pdbx_description
1 polymer ?
#
loop_
_entity_poly.entity_id
_entity_poly.type
_entity_poly.pdbx_seq_one_letter_code
_entity_poly.pdbx_strand_id
1 'polypeptide(L)'
;MKIGLMLGATGPDSSLDDIITMVQQAEAAGIDSAWMANIFSFDAISTLGLAGRVTQRIELGTAVTPTYPRHPSAIAQQALTTAAASGGRFTLGIGLSHQVVIEGMLGFSYERPARHMREYLNVLMPLVRGEVCNYSGEQYRVANLGLQVPGSEGMQVVVAALGPAMLKVAGELADGTNTWMVGPKTMESHIIPSLRAAASAAGRSDPQVIGGFPIILTNKPDAAREQIAKQLTMYGTLPSYRAMLDREGVDGPADIAIAGDENLLRGEIRRLESIGVTTFNAAVSAVEPGATERTVEFLASLAG
;
A
#
# COMPACT_ATOMS: atom_id res chain seq x y z
N MET A 1 -6.63 12.41 -9.20
CA MET A 1 -6.18 11.37 -8.25
C MET A 1 -6.91 10.07 -8.55
N LYS A 2 -6.22 8.93 -8.60
CA LYS A 2 -6.84 7.61 -8.80
C LYS A 2 -7.62 7.17 -7.57
N ILE A 3 -8.70 6.43 -7.79
CA ILE A 3 -9.49 5.78 -6.73
C ILE A 3 -9.17 4.28 -6.71
N GLY A 4 -8.64 3.82 -5.58
CA GLY A 4 -8.33 2.42 -5.36
C GLY A 4 -9.17 1.81 -4.24
N LEU A 5 -9.38 0.51 -4.29
CA LEU A 5 -9.96 -0.27 -3.21
C LEU A 5 -8.90 -1.12 -2.52
N MET A 6 -8.81 -1.01 -1.21
CA MET A 6 -8.09 -1.96 -0.40
C MET A 6 -8.95 -3.21 -0.24
N LEU A 7 -8.52 -4.29 -0.86
CA LEU A 7 -9.17 -5.59 -0.71
C LEU A 7 -9.05 -6.01 0.76
N GLY A 8 -10.16 -6.27 1.41
CA GLY A 8 -10.22 -6.54 2.84
C GLY A 8 -9.32 -7.69 3.26
N ALA A 9 -8.94 -7.73 4.53
CA ALA A 9 -8.34 -8.90 5.13
C ALA A 9 -9.33 -10.06 4.93
N THR A 10 -8.95 -10.99 4.08
CA THR A 10 -9.73 -12.16 3.80
C THR A 10 -9.80 -12.99 5.07
N GLY A 11 -10.98 -13.05 5.67
CA GLY A 11 -11.22 -13.88 6.85
C GLY A 11 -11.02 -15.36 6.52
N PRO A 12 -11.06 -16.23 7.54
CA PRO A 12 -10.89 -17.68 7.35
C PRO A 12 -11.93 -18.30 6.41
N ASP A 13 -13.02 -17.60 6.15
CA ASP A 13 -14.14 -18.07 5.31
C ASP A 13 -14.08 -17.55 3.87
N SER A 14 -13.08 -16.72 3.51
CA SER A 14 -12.93 -16.22 2.14
C SER A 14 -12.13 -17.19 1.27
N SER A 15 -12.64 -17.46 0.08
CA SER A 15 -11.91 -18.24 -0.93
C SER A 15 -11.04 -17.36 -1.83
N LEU A 16 -10.12 -17.98 -2.56
CA LEU A 16 -9.35 -17.30 -3.59
C LEU A 16 -10.25 -16.70 -4.68
N ASP A 17 -11.28 -17.45 -5.06
CA ASP A 17 -12.25 -17.03 -6.10
C ASP A 17 -13.07 -15.81 -5.65
N ASP A 18 -13.38 -15.69 -4.35
CA ASP A 18 -14.05 -14.50 -3.81
C ASP A 18 -13.20 -13.24 -4.01
N ILE A 19 -11.88 -13.34 -3.75
CA ILE A 19 -10.97 -12.20 -3.92
C ILE A 19 -10.86 -11.82 -5.39
N ILE A 20 -10.71 -12.80 -6.28
CA ILE A 20 -10.65 -12.58 -7.73
C ILE A 20 -11.94 -11.92 -8.21
N THR A 21 -13.09 -12.41 -7.73
CA THR A 21 -14.41 -11.85 -8.04
C THR A 21 -14.54 -10.40 -7.56
N MET A 22 -14.05 -10.07 -6.36
CA MET A 22 -14.03 -8.68 -5.87
C MET A 22 -13.23 -7.75 -6.78
N VAL A 23 -12.08 -8.20 -7.29
CA VAL A 23 -11.27 -7.41 -8.24
C VAL A 23 -12.00 -7.20 -9.56
N GLN A 24 -12.67 -8.23 -10.10
CA GLN A 24 -13.47 -8.13 -11.32
C GLN A 24 -14.67 -7.19 -11.12
N GLN A 25 -15.34 -7.24 -9.98
CA GLN A 25 -16.43 -6.32 -9.64
C GLN A 25 -15.94 -4.88 -9.51
N ALA A 26 -14.78 -4.65 -8.88
CA ALA A 26 -14.17 -3.34 -8.81
C ALA A 26 -13.84 -2.78 -10.22
N GLU A 27 -13.29 -3.60 -11.09
CA GLU A 27 -13.07 -3.23 -12.50
C GLU A 27 -14.36 -2.90 -13.24
N ALA A 28 -15.39 -3.73 -13.09
CA ALA A 28 -16.69 -3.52 -13.71
C ALA A 28 -17.38 -2.25 -13.22
N ALA A 29 -17.19 -1.90 -11.94
CA ALA A 29 -17.68 -0.66 -11.35
C ALA A 29 -16.90 0.59 -11.82
N GLY A 30 -15.74 0.44 -12.48
CA GLY A 30 -14.93 1.56 -12.96
C GLY A 30 -13.84 2.02 -12.00
N ILE A 31 -13.57 1.31 -10.92
CA ILE A 31 -12.48 1.61 -9.98
C ILE A 31 -11.12 1.52 -10.70
N ASP A 32 -10.21 2.44 -10.37
CA ASP A 32 -8.91 2.54 -11.05
C ASP A 32 -7.93 1.47 -10.59
N SER A 33 -7.93 1.10 -9.30
CA SER A 33 -6.94 0.14 -8.77
C SER A 33 -7.47 -0.70 -7.61
N ALA A 34 -6.90 -1.90 -7.45
CA ALA A 34 -7.16 -2.80 -6.33
C ALA A 34 -5.86 -3.15 -5.60
N TRP A 35 -5.87 -3.01 -4.28
CA TRP A 35 -4.69 -3.16 -3.42
C TRP A 35 -4.89 -4.24 -2.39
N MET A 36 -3.94 -5.16 -2.26
CA MET A 36 -4.03 -6.28 -1.33
C MET A 36 -2.89 -6.27 -0.30
N ALA A 37 -3.25 -6.31 0.98
CA ALA A 37 -2.30 -6.49 2.07
C ALA A 37 -1.85 -7.97 2.15
N ASN A 38 -0.55 -8.19 2.34
CA ASN A 38 -0.02 -9.54 2.58
C ASN A 38 0.05 -9.81 4.08
N ILE A 39 -1.06 -10.30 4.63
CA ILE A 39 -1.19 -10.70 6.03
C ILE A 39 -1.14 -12.25 6.11
N PHE A 40 -1.58 -12.86 7.18
CA PHE A 40 -1.50 -14.31 7.41
C PHE A 40 -2.60 -15.12 6.71
N SER A 41 -2.83 -14.86 5.43
CA SER A 41 -3.79 -15.55 4.57
C SER A 41 -3.15 -15.76 3.18
N PHE A 42 -3.90 -15.53 2.09
CA PHE A 42 -3.40 -15.65 0.74
C PHE A 42 -2.20 -14.73 0.46
N ASP A 43 -1.21 -15.24 -0.28
CA ASP A 43 -0.09 -14.42 -0.77
C ASP A 43 -0.59 -13.38 -1.76
N ALA A 44 -0.37 -12.10 -1.41
CA ALA A 44 -0.94 -10.98 -2.17
C ALA A 44 -0.41 -10.91 -3.61
N ILE A 45 0.89 -11.17 -3.84
CA ILE A 45 1.48 -11.09 -5.18
C ILE A 45 0.91 -12.19 -6.07
N SER A 46 0.83 -13.43 -5.57
CA SER A 46 0.28 -14.56 -6.30
C SER A 46 -1.20 -14.37 -6.62
N THR A 47 -1.99 -13.93 -5.64
CA THR A 47 -3.42 -13.67 -5.79
C THR A 47 -3.69 -12.60 -6.84
N LEU A 48 -2.95 -11.49 -6.79
CA LEU A 48 -3.09 -10.39 -7.75
C LEU A 48 -2.61 -10.81 -9.16
N GLY A 49 -1.65 -11.73 -9.26
CA GLY A 49 -1.27 -12.32 -10.53
C GLY A 49 -2.41 -13.09 -11.19
N LEU A 50 -3.16 -13.87 -10.41
CA LEU A 50 -4.36 -14.58 -10.90
C LEU A 50 -5.47 -13.61 -11.28
N ALA A 51 -5.77 -12.62 -10.45
CA ALA A 51 -6.75 -11.57 -10.76
C ALA A 51 -6.35 -10.78 -12.02
N GLY A 52 -5.05 -10.50 -12.21
CA GLY A 52 -4.53 -9.82 -13.40
C GLY A 52 -4.77 -10.56 -14.72
N ARG A 53 -4.88 -11.88 -14.68
CA ARG A 53 -5.19 -12.70 -15.87
C ARG A 53 -6.65 -12.61 -16.33
N VAL A 54 -7.55 -12.25 -15.43
CA VAL A 54 -9.00 -12.21 -15.69
C VAL A 54 -9.58 -10.79 -15.67
N THR A 55 -8.73 -9.78 -15.58
CA THR A 55 -9.06 -8.36 -15.67
C THR A 55 -8.27 -7.69 -16.80
N GLN A 56 -8.69 -6.50 -17.27
CA GLN A 56 -8.13 -5.85 -18.46
C GLN A 56 -7.59 -4.43 -18.19
N ARG A 57 -8.16 -3.68 -17.23
CA ARG A 57 -7.90 -2.26 -17.02
C ARG A 57 -7.40 -1.93 -15.61
N ILE A 58 -8.00 -2.55 -14.60
CA ILE A 58 -7.74 -2.21 -13.20
C ILE A 58 -6.26 -2.42 -12.86
N GLU A 59 -5.65 -1.41 -12.26
CA GLU A 59 -4.30 -1.51 -11.73
C GLU A 59 -4.30 -2.35 -10.45
N LEU A 60 -3.25 -3.11 -10.24
CA LEU A 60 -3.13 -4.03 -9.12
C LEU A 60 -1.91 -3.68 -8.29
N GLY A 61 -2.02 -3.75 -6.97
CA GLY A 61 -0.88 -3.46 -6.12
C GLY A 61 -0.91 -4.16 -4.77
N THR A 62 0.27 -4.38 -4.20
CA THR A 62 0.35 -4.87 -2.81
C THR A 62 0.42 -3.71 -1.82
N ALA A 63 -0.30 -3.82 -0.69
CA ALA A 63 -0.38 -2.76 0.33
C ALA A 63 -0.20 -3.29 1.76
N VAL A 64 0.92 -3.91 2.13
CA VAL A 64 2.13 -4.15 1.36
C VAL A 64 2.65 -5.56 1.63
N THR A 65 3.62 -6.04 0.84
CA THR A 65 4.27 -7.33 1.07
C THR A 65 5.49 -7.17 2.00
N PRO A 66 5.63 -7.97 3.10
CA PRO A 66 6.77 -7.93 4.00
C PRO A 66 8.08 -8.34 3.35
N THR A 67 9.17 -7.60 3.63
CA THR A 67 10.50 -7.86 3.06
C THR A 67 11.28 -8.95 3.79
N TYR A 68 11.20 -9.03 5.12
CA TYR A 68 12.03 -9.92 5.93
C TYR A 68 11.97 -11.40 5.55
N PRO A 69 10.80 -12.01 5.28
CA PRO A 69 10.73 -13.42 4.96
C PRO A 69 11.08 -13.74 3.50
N ARG A 70 11.42 -12.72 2.69
CA ARG A 70 11.69 -12.90 1.25
C ARG A 70 13.00 -12.24 0.85
N HIS A 71 13.90 -12.99 0.22
CA HIS A 71 15.07 -12.39 -0.41
C HIS A 71 14.64 -11.43 -1.55
N PRO A 72 15.31 -10.28 -1.74
CA PRO A 72 14.91 -9.30 -2.78
C PRO A 72 14.90 -9.86 -4.21
N SER A 73 15.72 -10.86 -4.52
CA SER A 73 15.67 -11.53 -5.83
C SER A 73 14.42 -12.41 -5.98
N ALA A 74 13.98 -13.06 -4.92
CA ALA A 74 12.78 -13.90 -4.96
C ALA A 74 11.52 -13.07 -5.16
N ILE A 75 11.39 -11.96 -4.42
CA ILE A 75 10.25 -11.05 -4.59
C ILE A 75 10.30 -10.34 -5.95
N ALA A 76 11.49 -9.98 -6.46
CA ALA A 76 11.65 -9.41 -7.79
C ALA A 76 11.10 -10.35 -8.87
N GLN A 77 11.51 -11.62 -8.84
CA GLN A 77 11.05 -12.62 -9.81
C GLN A 77 9.54 -12.86 -9.73
N GLN A 78 8.99 -12.95 -8.52
CA GLN A 78 7.56 -13.11 -8.29
C GLN A 78 6.77 -11.89 -8.80
N ALA A 79 7.21 -10.69 -8.45
CA ALA A 79 6.55 -9.44 -8.85
C ALA A 79 6.59 -9.19 -10.37
N LEU A 80 7.74 -9.42 -11.01
CA LEU A 80 7.87 -9.33 -12.46
C LEU A 80 6.95 -10.32 -13.18
N THR A 81 6.83 -11.55 -12.67
CA THR A 81 5.89 -12.55 -13.20
C THR A 81 4.45 -12.07 -13.08
N THR A 82 4.09 -11.46 -11.95
CA THR A 82 2.75 -10.88 -11.74
C THR A 82 2.50 -9.68 -12.64
N ALA A 83 3.51 -8.82 -12.84
CA ALA A 83 3.42 -7.69 -13.79
C ALA A 83 3.17 -8.18 -15.21
N ALA A 84 3.92 -9.19 -15.68
CA ALA A 84 3.70 -9.80 -16.99
C ALA A 84 2.31 -10.44 -17.10
N ALA A 85 1.85 -11.16 -16.06
CA ALA A 85 0.53 -11.78 -16.03
C ALA A 85 -0.61 -10.77 -16.10
N SER A 86 -0.42 -9.58 -15.55
CA SER A 86 -1.40 -8.48 -15.58
C SER A 86 -1.21 -7.49 -16.73
N GLY A 87 -0.31 -7.76 -17.67
CA GLY A 87 -0.04 -6.84 -18.79
C GLY A 87 0.56 -5.50 -18.36
N GLY A 88 1.47 -5.51 -17.39
CA GLY A 88 2.18 -4.32 -16.89
C GLY A 88 1.40 -3.50 -15.85
N ARG A 89 0.21 -3.92 -15.42
CA ARG A 89 -0.67 -3.18 -14.49
C ARG A 89 -0.37 -3.42 -13.00
N PHE A 90 0.75 -4.04 -12.67
CA PHE A 90 1.09 -4.39 -11.29
C PHE A 90 2.11 -3.41 -10.67
N THR A 91 1.84 -2.96 -9.46
CA THR A 91 2.75 -2.18 -8.61
C THR A 91 3.12 -3.00 -7.37
N LEU A 92 4.41 -3.19 -7.14
CA LEU A 92 4.91 -3.88 -5.96
C LEU A 92 5.02 -2.91 -4.78
N GLY A 93 4.10 -3.01 -3.82
CA GLY A 93 4.23 -2.35 -2.53
C GLY A 93 4.93 -3.26 -1.52
N ILE A 94 6.03 -2.78 -0.92
CA ILE A 94 6.80 -3.50 0.10
C ILE A 94 6.84 -2.76 1.42
N GLY A 95 7.01 -3.50 2.51
CA GLY A 95 7.12 -2.91 3.84
C GLY A 95 7.88 -3.80 4.81
N LEU A 96 8.16 -3.25 5.99
CA LEU A 96 8.93 -3.95 7.03
C LEU A 96 8.09 -4.88 7.89
N SER A 97 6.74 -4.81 7.79
CA SER A 97 5.86 -5.35 8.82
C SER A 97 6.13 -4.71 10.20
N HIS A 98 5.83 -5.39 11.29
CA HIS A 98 5.96 -4.87 12.65
C HIS A 98 6.96 -5.71 13.43
N GLN A 99 7.71 -5.06 14.34
CA GLN A 99 8.73 -5.73 15.15
C GLN A 99 8.18 -6.97 15.86
N VAL A 100 6.99 -6.87 16.45
CA VAL A 100 6.34 -7.99 17.13
C VAL A 100 6.11 -9.20 16.21
N VAL A 101 5.86 -8.97 14.93
CA VAL A 101 5.70 -10.05 13.93
C VAL A 101 7.07 -10.59 13.51
N ILE A 102 7.99 -9.69 13.18
CA ILE A 102 9.29 -10.07 12.61
C ILE A 102 10.15 -10.79 13.65
N GLU A 103 10.24 -10.27 14.88
CA GLU A 103 11.01 -10.91 15.95
C GLU A 103 10.22 -12.00 16.67
N GLY A 104 8.96 -11.68 17.07
CA GLY A 104 8.18 -12.59 17.92
C GLY A 104 7.59 -13.79 17.19
N MET A 105 7.21 -13.66 15.93
CA MET A 105 6.59 -14.76 15.16
C MET A 105 7.53 -15.41 14.15
N LEU A 106 8.42 -14.62 13.52
CA LEU A 106 9.26 -15.11 12.42
C LEU A 106 10.73 -15.34 12.83
N GLY A 107 11.16 -14.84 13.99
CA GLY A 107 12.52 -15.05 14.53
C GLY A 107 13.62 -14.28 13.80
N PHE A 108 13.29 -13.29 12.99
CA PHE A 108 14.28 -12.39 12.37
C PHE A 108 14.61 -11.21 13.28
N SER A 109 15.82 -10.64 13.13
CA SER A 109 16.17 -9.39 13.81
C SER A 109 15.49 -8.20 13.11
N TYR A 110 14.89 -7.30 13.89
CA TYR A 110 14.32 -6.02 13.41
C TYR A 110 15.29 -4.84 13.60
N GLU A 111 16.55 -5.13 13.89
CA GLU A 111 17.55 -4.08 14.07
C GLU A 111 17.82 -3.30 12.77
N ARG A 112 17.96 -1.98 12.91
CA ARG A 112 18.30 -1.06 11.82
C ARG A 112 17.38 -1.18 10.58
N PRO A 113 16.05 -1.08 10.75
CA PRO A 113 15.08 -1.36 9.69
C PRO A 113 15.22 -0.47 8.46
N ALA A 114 15.65 0.80 8.61
CA ALA A 114 15.91 1.67 7.46
C ALA A 114 17.14 1.23 6.65
N ARG A 115 18.18 0.65 7.29
CA ARG A 115 19.30 0.03 6.59
C ARG A 115 18.84 -1.20 5.84
N HIS A 116 18.09 -2.07 6.49
CA HIS A 116 17.51 -3.25 5.85
C HIS A 116 16.78 -2.87 4.55
N MET A 117 15.85 -1.92 4.62
CA MET A 117 15.10 -1.47 3.45
C MET A 117 16.01 -0.88 2.37
N ARG A 118 17.01 -0.09 2.75
CA ARG A 118 17.98 0.47 1.80
C ARG A 118 18.77 -0.60 1.06
N GLU A 119 19.32 -1.57 1.77
CA GLU A 119 20.07 -2.67 1.16
C GLU A 119 19.13 -3.55 0.31
N TYR A 120 17.91 -3.79 0.79
CA TYR A 120 16.89 -4.52 0.05
C TYR A 120 16.58 -3.86 -1.30
N LEU A 121 16.35 -2.55 -1.32
CA LEU A 121 16.08 -1.80 -2.54
C LEU A 121 17.29 -1.71 -3.47
N ASN A 122 18.51 -1.62 -2.95
CA ASN A 122 19.71 -1.65 -3.78
C ASN A 122 19.88 -2.97 -4.54
N VAL A 123 19.29 -4.06 -4.05
CA VAL A 123 19.23 -5.33 -4.78
C VAL A 123 17.97 -5.42 -5.65
N LEU A 124 16.81 -5.04 -5.10
CA LEU A 124 15.52 -5.17 -5.77
C LEU A 124 15.42 -4.29 -7.03
N MET A 125 15.77 -3.01 -6.93
CA MET A 125 15.51 -2.04 -7.99
C MET A 125 16.25 -2.33 -9.30
N PRO A 126 17.55 -2.68 -9.31
CA PRO A 126 18.20 -3.13 -10.54
C PRO A 126 17.50 -4.35 -11.16
N LEU A 127 17.12 -5.34 -10.35
CA LEU A 127 16.50 -6.56 -10.84
C LEU A 127 15.14 -6.30 -11.50
N VAL A 128 14.30 -5.45 -10.91
CA VAL A 128 12.99 -5.13 -11.49
C VAL A 128 13.07 -4.22 -12.71
N ARG A 129 14.22 -3.56 -12.93
CA ARG A 129 14.53 -2.77 -14.13
C ARG A 129 15.20 -3.57 -15.24
N GLY A 130 15.42 -4.88 -15.04
CA GLY A 130 16.11 -5.75 -15.99
C GLY A 130 17.61 -5.54 -16.05
N GLU A 131 18.18 -4.89 -15.05
CA GLU A 131 19.62 -4.63 -14.92
C GLU A 131 20.32 -5.77 -14.19
N VAL A 132 21.65 -5.91 -14.42
CA VAL A 132 22.45 -6.86 -13.65
C VAL A 132 22.82 -6.25 -12.29
N CYS A 133 22.42 -6.92 -11.23
CA CYS A 133 22.72 -6.52 -9.86
C CYS A 133 24.07 -7.07 -9.41
N ASN A 134 24.93 -6.17 -8.92
CA ASN A 134 26.13 -6.47 -8.16
C ASN A 134 26.09 -5.63 -6.87
N TYR A 135 25.84 -6.25 -5.74
CA TYR A 135 25.70 -5.56 -4.46
C TYR A 135 26.39 -6.31 -3.34
N SER A 136 27.10 -5.61 -2.45
CA SER A 136 27.73 -6.16 -1.26
C SER A 136 27.51 -5.23 -0.07
N GLY A 137 26.53 -5.55 0.76
CA GLY A 137 26.19 -4.86 2.00
C GLY A 137 26.43 -5.73 3.23
N GLU A 138 25.89 -5.30 4.35
CA GLU A 138 25.94 -6.05 5.60
C GLU A 138 24.90 -7.19 5.64
N GLN A 139 23.70 -6.93 5.09
CA GLN A 139 22.57 -7.88 5.13
C GLN A 139 22.40 -8.66 3.82
N TYR A 140 22.77 -8.06 2.70
CA TYR A 140 22.62 -8.68 1.39
C TYR A 140 23.92 -8.66 0.60
N ARG A 141 24.19 -9.79 -0.09
CA ARG A 141 25.26 -9.90 -1.07
C ARG A 141 24.74 -10.61 -2.30
N VAL A 142 24.85 -9.96 -3.45
CA VAL A 142 24.42 -10.47 -4.76
C VAL A 142 25.50 -10.19 -5.78
N ALA A 143 25.82 -11.15 -6.61
CA ALA A 143 26.84 -11.01 -7.64
C ALA A 143 26.30 -11.50 -8.98
N ASN A 144 26.42 -10.65 -10.01
CA ASN A 144 26.12 -10.96 -11.41
C ASN A 144 24.71 -11.57 -11.62
N LEU A 145 23.70 -11.08 -10.88
CA LEU A 145 22.33 -11.54 -11.00
C LEU A 145 21.52 -10.57 -11.87
N GLY A 146 20.90 -11.08 -12.92
CA GLY A 146 19.93 -10.35 -13.74
C GLY A 146 18.62 -11.15 -13.84
N LEU A 147 17.52 -10.47 -13.99
CA LEU A 147 16.21 -11.04 -14.27
C LEU A 147 15.66 -10.45 -15.57
N GLN A 148 15.17 -11.30 -16.45
CA GLN A 148 14.50 -10.87 -17.68
C GLN A 148 13.14 -11.57 -17.75
N VAL A 149 12.08 -10.79 -17.60
CA VAL A 149 10.69 -11.28 -17.66
C VAL A 149 9.94 -10.41 -18.66
N PRO A 150 9.77 -10.87 -19.91
CA PRO A 150 9.07 -10.09 -20.94
C PRO A 150 7.64 -9.75 -20.52
N GLY A 151 7.22 -8.51 -20.79
CA GLY A 151 5.88 -8.01 -20.44
C GLY A 151 5.77 -7.46 -19.02
N SER A 152 6.88 -7.33 -18.30
CA SER A 152 6.94 -6.72 -16.96
C SER A 152 7.59 -5.33 -16.93
N GLU A 153 7.88 -4.77 -18.08
CA GLU A 153 8.60 -3.50 -18.23
C GLU A 153 7.80 -2.35 -17.58
N GLY A 154 8.50 -1.47 -16.89
CA GLY A 154 7.89 -0.31 -16.23
C GLY A 154 7.17 -0.60 -14.91
N MET A 155 7.27 -1.83 -14.37
CA MET A 155 6.72 -2.15 -13.05
C MET A 155 7.27 -1.22 -11.98
N GLN A 156 6.38 -0.66 -11.16
CA GLN A 156 6.74 0.27 -10.11
C GLN A 156 6.88 -0.40 -8.77
N VAL A 157 7.72 0.19 -7.91
CA VAL A 157 7.95 -0.27 -6.53
C VAL A 157 7.69 0.88 -5.57
N VAL A 158 6.77 0.68 -4.63
CA VAL A 158 6.47 1.65 -3.56
C VAL A 158 6.77 1.06 -2.19
N VAL A 159 7.15 1.91 -1.25
CA VAL A 159 7.56 1.49 0.10
C VAL A 159 6.58 2.01 1.14
N ALA A 160 6.17 1.17 2.09
CA ALA A 160 5.47 1.66 3.29
C ALA A 160 6.46 2.48 4.15
N ALA A 161 6.30 3.80 4.13
CA ALA A 161 7.20 4.71 4.81
C ALA A 161 6.43 5.77 5.62
N LEU A 162 6.75 5.89 6.91
CA LEU A 162 6.14 6.85 7.82
C LEU A 162 7.20 7.78 8.47
N GLY A 163 8.25 7.20 9.03
CA GLY A 163 9.32 7.95 9.69
C GLY A 163 10.32 8.58 8.70
N PRO A 164 11.04 9.64 9.12
CA PRO A 164 11.95 10.41 8.25
C PRO A 164 13.00 9.56 7.54
N ALA A 165 13.61 8.59 8.23
CA ALA A 165 14.63 7.71 7.65
C ALA A 165 14.06 6.83 6.55
N MET A 166 12.84 6.29 6.73
CA MET A 166 12.19 5.44 5.75
C MET A 166 11.67 6.25 4.55
N LEU A 167 11.11 7.45 4.80
CA LEU A 167 10.70 8.39 3.74
C LEU A 167 11.89 8.81 2.87
N LYS A 168 13.05 9.02 3.49
CA LYS A 168 14.30 9.30 2.76
C LYS A 168 14.68 8.12 1.86
N VAL A 169 14.66 6.89 2.39
CA VAL A 169 14.97 5.68 1.60
C VAL A 169 13.97 5.50 0.46
N ALA A 170 12.67 5.69 0.73
CA ALA A 170 11.63 5.57 -0.30
C ALA A 170 11.81 6.61 -1.42
N GLY A 171 12.05 7.88 -1.09
CA GLY A 171 12.27 8.94 -2.09
C GLY A 171 13.54 8.74 -2.91
N GLU A 172 14.64 8.32 -2.28
CA GLU A 172 15.93 8.10 -2.96
C GLU A 172 15.92 6.88 -3.89
N LEU A 173 15.21 5.81 -3.55
CA LEU A 173 15.39 4.51 -4.22
C LEU A 173 14.13 3.92 -4.85
N ALA A 174 12.92 4.24 -4.34
CA ALA A 174 11.66 3.67 -4.81
C ALA A 174 10.84 4.67 -5.63
N ASP A 175 9.76 4.22 -6.25
CA ASP A 175 8.92 5.05 -7.12
C ASP A 175 7.80 5.77 -6.34
N GLY A 176 7.73 5.56 -5.02
CA GLY A 176 6.77 6.23 -4.16
C GLY A 176 6.60 5.58 -2.79
N THR A 177 5.54 6.00 -2.11
CA THR A 177 5.15 5.45 -0.81
C THR A 177 3.70 4.97 -0.80
N ASN A 178 3.43 3.94 -0.01
CA ASN A 178 2.08 3.50 0.35
C ASN A 178 1.91 3.66 1.86
N THR A 179 0.99 4.52 2.27
CA THR A 179 0.74 4.84 3.67
C THR A 179 -0.56 4.22 4.17
N TRP A 180 -0.60 3.88 5.44
CA TRP A 180 -1.78 3.45 6.16
C TRP A 180 -1.88 4.22 7.48
N MET A 181 -3.08 4.61 7.90
CA MET A 181 -3.33 5.28 9.18
C MET A 181 -2.57 6.60 9.36
N VAL A 182 -2.49 7.41 8.30
CA VAL A 182 -1.87 8.75 8.33
C VAL A 182 -2.92 9.78 7.94
N GLY A 183 -3.22 10.72 8.84
CA GLY A 183 -4.21 11.76 8.59
C GLY A 183 -3.76 12.83 7.58
N PRO A 184 -4.70 13.61 7.01
CA PRO A 184 -4.41 14.57 5.95
C PRO A 184 -3.38 15.64 6.34
N LYS A 185 -3.42 16.14 7.58
CA LYS A 185 -2.46 17.15 8.09
C LYS A 185 -1.04 16.58 8.14
N THR A 186 -0.90 15.33 8.55
CA THR A 186 0.40 14.64 8.60
C THR A 186 0.90 14.30 7.19
N MET A 187 0.01 13.92 6.27
CA MET A 187 0.35 13.74 4.85
C MET A 187 0.93 15.05 4.27
N GLU A 188 0.25 16.17 4.47
CA GLU A 188 0.62 17.49 3.95
C GLU A 188 1.91 18.03 4.56
N SER A 189 2.09 17.93 5.88
CA SER A 189 3.19 18.58 6.59
C SER A 189 4.44 17.71 6.76
N HIS A 190 4.33 16.40 6.59
CA HIS A 190 5.43 15.47 6.87
C HIS A 190 5.69 14.47 5.74
N ILE A 191 4.71 13.64 5.37
CA ILE A 191 4.94 12.53 4.43
C ILE A 191 5.35 13.05 3.05
N ILE A 192 4.49 13.84 2.43
CA ILE A 192 4.66 14.30 1.05
C ILE A 192 5.90 15.21 0.89
N PRO A 193 6.12 16.22 1.75
CA PRO A 193 7.30 17.06 1.63
C PRO A 193 8.62 16.28 1.83
N SER A 194 8.66 15.38 2.82
CA SER A 194 9.87 14.59 3.09
C SER A 194 10.21 13.63 1.94
N LEU A 195 9.20 12.96 1.39
CA LEU A 195 9.36 12.04 0.26
C LEU A 195 9.84 12.77 -0.98
N ARG A 196 9.17 13.88 -1.35
CA ARG A 196 9.50 14.71 -2.52
C ARG A 196 10.89 15.32 -2.42
N ALA A 197 11.25 15.84 -1.25
CA ALA A 197 12.59 16.39 -1.02
C ALA A 197 13.69 15.33 -1.23
N ALA A 198 13.46 14.09 -0.74
CA ALA A 198 14.41 13.00 -0.93
C ALA A 198 14.51 12.55 -2.40
N ALA A 199 13.37 12.46 -3.11
CA ALA A 199 13.34 12.12 -4.53
C ALA A 199 14.07 13.19 -5.37
N SER A 200 13.76 14.47 -5.15
CA SER A 200 14.38 15.58 -5.84
C SER A 200 15.90 15.63 -5.59
N ALA A 201 16.35 15.45 -4.36
CA ALA A 201 17.76 15.40 -4.02
C ALA A 201 18.51 14.23 -4.70
N ALA A 202 17.81 13.15 -5.02
CA ALA A 202 18.33 12.00 -5.75
C ALA A 202 18.17 12.12 -7.28
N GLY A 203 17.66 13.25 -7.79
CA GLY A 203 17.42 13.48 -9.22
C GLY A 203 16.31 12.63 -9.82
N ARG A 204 15.36 12.17 -8.98
CA ARG A 204 14.24 11.33 -9.39
C ARG A 204 12.99 12.18 -9.68
N SER A 205 12.08 11.63 -10.50
CA SER A 205 10.77 12.21 -10.76
C SER A 205 9.91 12.29 -9.50
N ASP A 206 8.81 13.07 -9.57
CA ASP A 206 7.86 13.20 -8.46
C ASP A 206 7.29 11.81 -8.09
N PRO A 207 7.41 11.40 -6.81
CA PRO A 207 7.05 10.05 -6.39
C PRO A 207 5.55 9.89 -6.24
N GLN A 208 5.06 8.67 -6.42
CA GLN A 208 3.68 8.31 -6.09
C GLN A 208 3.43 8.39 -4.58
N VAL A 209 2.25 8.85 -4.23
CA VAL A 209 1.75 8.88 -2.85
C VAL A 209 0.41 8.16 -2.80
N ILE A 210 0.44 6.94 -2.29
CA ILE A 210 -0.76 6.12 -2.12
C ILE A 210 -1.20 6.24 -0.67
N GLY A 211 -2.37 6.85 -0.45
CA GLY A 211 -2.94 7.09 0.88
C GLY A 211 -4.05 6.09 1.20
N GLY A 212 -3.82 5.22 2.18
CA GLY A 212 -4.81 4.28 2.69
C GLY A 212 -5.64 4.86 3.83
N PHE A 213 -6.97 4.88 3.68
CA PHE A 213 -7.89 5.39 4.68
C PHE A 213 -9.09 4.48 4.89
N PRO A 214 -9.52 4.26 6.15
CA PRO A 214 -10.85 3.73 6.41
C PRO A 214 -11.90 4.71 5.91
N ILE A 215 -12.88 4.21 5.14
CA ILE A 215 -13.95 5.05 4.59
C ILE A 215 -15.29 4.32 4.63
N ILE A 216 -16.36 5.07 4.86
CA ILE A 216 -17.73 4.56 4.81
C ILE A 216 -18.75 5.66 4.55
N LEU A 217 -19.61 5.43 3.57
CA LEU A 217 -20.80 6.24 3.30
C LEU A 217 -21.92 5.82 4.24
N THR A 218 -22.26 6.68 5.20
CA THR A 218 -23.24 6.39 6.24
C THR A 218 -23.88 7.65 6.79
N ASN A 219 -25.10 7.53 7.27
CA ASN A 219 -25.78 8.59 8.05
C ASN A 219 -25.61 8.42 9.58
N LYS A 220 -24.75 7.46 10.01
CA LYS A 220 -24.42 7.19 11.40
C LYS A 220 -22.90 7.24 11.63
N PRO A 221 -22.26 8.40 11.41
CA PRO A 221 -20.80 8.49 11.40
C PRO A 221 -20.15 8.13 12.74
N ASP A 222 -20.79 8.46 13.86
CA ASP A 222 -20.23 8.17 15.19
C ASP A 222 -20.25 6.67 15.49
N ALA A 223 -21.33 5.97 15.16
CA ALA A 223 -21.40 4.52 15.29
C ALA A 223 -20.38 3.80 14.38
N ALA A 224 -20.18 4.34 13.19
CA ALA A 224 -19.14 3.83 12.26
C ALA A 224 -17.73 4.02 12.83
N ARG A 225 -17.41 5.21 13.36
CA ARG A 225 -16.11 5.46 14.00
C ARG A 225 -15.88 4.58 15.22
N GLU A 226 -16.89 4.36 16.05
CA GLU A 226 -16.79 3.45 17.20
C GLU A 226 -16.45 2.02 16.78
N GLN A 227 -17.06 1.52 15.71
CA GLN A 227 -16.75 0.19 15.18
C GLN A 227 -15.35 0.12 14.56
N ILE A 228 -14.93 1.13 13.80
CA ILE A 228 -13.58 1.27 13.23
C ILE A 228 -12.55 1.31 14.37
N ALA A 229 -12.80 2.05 15.46
CA ALA A 229 -11.93 2.09 16.63
C ALA A 229 -11.67 0.70 17.22
N LYS A 230 -12.72 -0.11 17.34
CA LYS A 230 -12.60 -1.49 17.84
C LYS A 230 -11.77 -2.37 16.89
N GLN A 231 -12.00 -2.26 15.58
CA GLN A 231 -11.28 -3.05 14.56
C GLN A 231 -9.80 -2.69 14.46
N LEU A 232 -9.47 -1.41 14.64
CA LEU A 232 -8.13 -0.86 14.42
C LEU A 232 -7.36 -0.57 15.72
N THR A 233 -7.84 -1.05 16.88
CA THR A 233 -7.24 -0.80 18.19
C THR A 233 -5.73 -1.07 18.21
N MET A 234 -5.29 -2.18 17.62
CA MET A 234 -3.88 -2.57 17.58
C MET A 234 -3.01 -1.51 16.90
N TYR A 235 -3.49 -0.89 15.82
CA TYR A 235 -2.72 0.13 15.11
C TYR A 235 -2.47 1.37 15.95
N GLY A 236 -3.38 1.73 16.86
CA GLY A 236 -3.19 2.85 17.79
C GLY A 236 -2.05 2.64 18.80
N THR A 237 -1.61 1.40 19.01
CA THR A 237 -0.54 1.03 19.97
C THR A 237 0.83 0.84 19.32
N LEU A 238 0.89 0.63 18.01
CA LEU A 238 2.14 0.43 17.29
C LEU A 238 2.93 1.74 17.18
N PRO A 239 4.21 1.79 17.60
CA PRO A 239 4.96 3.06 17.73
C PRO A 239 4.99 3.91 16.46
N SER A 240 5.12 3.29 15.29
CA SER A 240 5.17 3.99 14.01
C SER A 240 3.86 4.70 13.66
N TYR A 241 2.72 4.06 13.96
CA TYR A 241 1.40 4.65 13.73
C TYR A 241 1.04 5.64 14.84
N ARG A 242 1.36 5.35 16.10
CA ARG A 242 1.17 6.30 17.21
C ARG A 242 1.84 7.63 16.92
N ALA A 243 3.09 7.60 16.42
CA ALA A 243 3.81 8.81 16.04
C ALA A 243 3.10 9.62 14.94
N MET A 244 2.39 8.97 14.01
CA MET A 244 1.60 9.66 12.98
C MET A 244 0.30 10.24 13.53
N LEU A 245 -0.39 9.51 14.39
CA LEU A 245 -1.60 9.99 15.08
C LEU A 245 -1.28 11.16 16.01
N ASP A 246 -0.17 11.13 16.75
CA ASP A 246 0.30 12.24 17.58
C ASP A 246 0.61 13.48 16.74
N ARG A 247 1.25 13.31 15.58
CA ARG A 247 1.54 14.40 14.64
C ARG A 247 0.26 14.98 14.04
N GLU A 248 -0.72 14.16 13.76
CA GLU A 248 -2.06 14.58 13.31
C GLU A 248 -2.80 15.36 14.41
N GLY A 249 -2.53 15.05 15.67
CA GLY A 249 -3.18 15.61 16.85
C GLY A 249 -4.50 14.93 17.17
N VAL A 250 -4.56 13.59 16.98
CA VAL A 250 -5.76 12.77 17.22
C VAL A 250 -5.48 11.63 18.20
N ASP A 251 -6.52 11.17 18.87
CA ASP A 251 -6.41 10.16 19.94
C ASP A 251 -6.24 8.74 19.36
N GLY A 252 -6.87 8.44 18.24
CA GLY A 252 -6.86 7.09 17.70
C GLY A 252 -7.12 6.95 16.21
N PRO A 253 -7.05 5.71 15.72
CA PRO A 253 -7.26 5.39 14.31
C PRO A 253 -8.62 5.80 13.74
N ALA A 254 -9.67 5.78 14.55
CA ALA A 254 -11.02 6.14 14.13
C ALA A 254 -11.17 7.62 13.78
N ASP A 255 -10.30 8.48 14.33
CA ASP A 255 -10.37 9.93 14.12
C ASP A 255 -9.92 10.34 12.71
N ILE A 256 -9.14 9.49 12.05
CA ILE A 256 -8.74 9.69 10.65
C ILE A 256 -9.66 8.96 9.66
N ALA A 257 -10.66 8.23 10.15
CA ALA A 257 -11.62 7.56 9.28
C ALA A 257 -12.58 8.56 8.62
N ILE A 258 -12.78 8.40 7.33
CA ILE A 258 -13.69 9.23 6.53
C ILE A 258 -15.09 8.59 6.59
N ALA A 259 -15.94 9.07 7.51
CA ALA A 259 -17.28 8.53 7.75
C ALA A 259 -18.32 9.63 7.73
N GLY A 260 -19.31 9.55 6.85
CA GLY A 260 -20.35 10.55 6.71
C GLY A 260 -21.14 10.42 5.42
N ASP A 261 -21.78 11.49 5.01
CA ASP A 261 -22.52 11.58 3.75
C ASP A 261 -21.60 11.80 2.53
N GLU A 262 -22.15 11.77 1.33
CA GLU A 262 -21.40 11.95 0.09
C GLU A 262 -20.65 13.28 0.01
N ASN A 263 -21.20 14.37 0.57
CA ASN A 263 -20.58 15.68 0.53
C ASN A 263 -19.31 15.71 1.38
N LEU A 264 -19.37 15.12 2.57
CA LEU A 264 -18.20 14.98 3.45
C LEU A 264 -17.14 14.11 2.80
N LEU A 265 -17.51 12.94 2.32
CA LEU A 265 -16.57 12.01 1.69
C LEU A 265 -15.88 12.67 0.48
N ARG A 266 -16.65 13.30 -0.38
CA ARG A 266 -16.13 14.02 -1.56
C ARG A 266 -15.20 15.17 -1.16
N GLY A 267 -15.53 15.90 -0.11
CA GLY A 267 -14.70 16.98 0.43
C GLY A 267 -13.34 16.50 0.90
N GLU A 268 -13.32 15.42 1.69
CA GLU A 268 -12.06 14.84 2.21
C GLU A 268 -11.21 14.20 1.10
N ILE A 269 -11.82 13.52 0.14
CA ILE A 269 -11.09 12.95 -1.02
C ILE A 269 -10.46 14.08 -1.86
N ARG A 270 -11.19 15.17 -2.14
CA ARG A 270 -10.63 16.35 -2.85
C ARG A 270 -9.51 17.02 -2.06
N ARG A 271 -9.64 17.10 -0.75
CA ARG A 271 -8.57 17.62 0.12
C ARG A 271 -7.30 16.79 -0.03
N LEU A 272 -7.41 15.47 0.03
CA LEU A 272 -6.26 14.56 -0.16
C LEU A 272 -5.61 14.74 -1.53
N GLU A 273 -6.39 14.89 -2.58
CA GLU A 273 -5.90 15.20 -3.92
C GLU A 273 -5.14 16.54 -3.93
N SER A 274 -5.71 17.59 -3.34
CA SER A 274 -5.12 18.94 -3.34
C SER A 274 -3.78 19.04 -2.63
N ILE A 275 -3.53 18.20 -1.62
CA ILE A 275 -2.25 18.13 -0.91
C ILE A 275 -1.21 17.23 -1.61
N GLY A 276 -1.60 16.51 -2.67
CA GLY A 276 -0.69 15.75 -3.52
C GLY A 276 -0.71 14.23 -3.32
N VAL A 277 -1.77 13.66 -2.75
CA VAL A 277 -2.04 12.22 -2.82
C VAL A 277 -2.34 11.86 -4.27
N THR A 278 -1.68 10.83 -4.80
CA THR A 278 -1.83 10.42 -6.21
C THR A 278 -2.84 9.28 -6.38
N THR A 279 -3.00 8.45 -5.34
CA THR A 279 -3.99 7.38 -5.28
C THR A 279 -4.63 7.34 -3.90
N PHE A 280 -5.94 7.48 -3.85
CA PHE A 280 -6.74 7.24 -2.65
C PHE A 280 -7.06 5.75 -2.56
N ASN A 281 -6.46 5.04 -1.60
CA ASN A 281 -6.68 3.61 -1.39
C ASN A 281 -7.72 3.39 -0.30
N ALA A 282 -8.97 3.17 -0.69
CA ALA A 282 -10.12 3.10 0.18
C ALA A 282 -10.23 1.75 0.90
N ALA A 283 -10.07 1.74 2.22
CA ALA A 283 -10.43 0.61 3.07
C ALA A 283 -11.90 0.75 3.50
N VAL A 284 -12.80 0.16 2.71
CA VAL A 284 -14.23 0.27 2.97
C VAL A 284 -14.62 -0.57 4.19
N SER A 285 -15.22 0.08 5.20
CA SER A 285 -15.60 -0.56 6.46
C SER A 285 -17.04 -1.06 6.41
N ALA A 286 -17.26 -2.33 6.70
CA ALA A 286 -18.59 -2.93 6.80
C ALA A 286 -19.18 -2.65 8.19
N VAL A 287 -19.95 -1.58 8.34
CA VAL A 287 -20.53 -1.15 9.63
C VAL A 287 -22.04 -1.36 9.72
N GLU A 288 -22.72 -1.46 8.58
CA GLU A 288 -24.16 -1.73 8.49
C GLU A 288 -24.49 -2.41 7.15
N PRO A 289 -25.61 -3.14 7.03
CA PRO A 289 -26.00 -3.79 5.79
C PRO A 289 -26.08 -2.82 4.60
N GLY A 290 -25.51 -3.19 3.46
CA GLY A 290 -25.52 -2.41 2.22
C GLY A 290 -24.63 -1.16 2.23
N ALA A 291 -23.91 -0.87 3.30
CA ALA A 291 -23.02 0.32 3.34
C ALA A 291 -21.77 0.12 2.50
N THR A 292 -21.24 -1.09 2.42
CA THR A 292 -20.09 -1.41 1.58
C THR A 292 -20.40 -1.15 0.11
N GLU A 293 -21.50 -1.68 -0.38
CA GLU A 293 -21.96 -1.54 -1.75
C GLU A 293 -22.16 -0.07 -2.12
N ARG A 294 -22.92 0.68 -1.30
CA ARG A 294 -23.14 2.12 -1.51
C ARG A 294 -21.84 2.92 -1.51
N THR A 295 -20.89 2.56 -0.63
CA THR A 295 -19.59 3.24 -0.57
C THR A 295 -18.78 2.96 -1.83
N VAL A 296 -18.76 1.72 -2.31
CA VAL A 296 -18.05 1.35 -3.56
C VAL A 296 -18.69 2.05 -4.77
N GLU A 297 -20.02 2.08 -4.87
CA GLU A 297 -20.74 2.81 -5.92
C GLU A 297 -20.40 4.30 -5.91
N PHE A 298 -20.38 4.93 -4.72
CA PHE A 298 -19.97 6.33 -4.59
C PHE A 298 -18.52 6.53 -5.03
N LEU A 299 -17.59 5.69 -4.59
CA LEU A 299 -16.18 5.77 -5.00
C LEU A 299 -16.00 5.58 -6.50
N ALA A 300 -16.72 4.64 -7.09
CA ALA A 300 -16.73 4.42 -8.55
C ALA A 300 -17.20 5.67 -9.32
N SER A 301 -18.13 6.44 -8.76
CA SER A 301 -18.59 7.72 -9.37
C SER A 301 -17.51 8.82 -9.37
N LEU A 302 -16.42 8.65 -8.63
CA LEU A 302 -15.30 9.59 -8.55
C LEU A 302 -14.08 9.11 -9.36
N ALA A 303 -14.04 7.85 -9.78
CA ALA A 303 -12.98 7.27 -10.58
C ALA A 303 -13.09 7.73 -12.06
N GLY A 304 -11.96 7.84 -12.77
CA GLY A 304 -11.92 8.26 -14.19
C GLY A 304 -10.90 9.31 -14.49
#